data_d5ea5cf63f0d17119cff0bb3f9e08bb1
#
_entry.id   d5ea5cf63f0d17119cff0bb3f9e08bb1
#
_cell.length_a   1.000
_cell.length_b   1.000
_cell.length_c   1.000
_cell.angle_alpha   90.00
_cell.angle_beta   90.00
_cell.angle_gamma   90.00
#
_symmetry.space_group_name_H-M   'P 1'
#
loop_
_entity.id
_entity.type
_entity.pdbx_description
1 polymer ?
#
loop_
_entity_poly.entity_id
_entity_poly.type
_entity_poly.pdbx_seq_one_letter_code
_entity_poly.pdbx_strand_id
1 'polypeptide(L)'
;MSANQGRPMSSPTSIAVGTAVPVKRKSRMPARLDFLQSASGLALGLFMWGHMFFVSSILLGKDAMWTITRFFEGYFFFGRAYPAIVSVVVATIVVLFVGHAFLAVRKFPINYAQWRSFRTHMGHMKHEDTTLWFWQVVTGFALFFLATIHLYVMLTQPGRIGPYESADRVWSDVYWPLYLVLLFVVEIHGGIGLYRLCIKWGWFGTAERGASRRRLKVLKWALTAFFLVLGLATLAAYIKIGIEHAPNRGEKYTPAWVTPGKTEAR
;
A
#
# COMPACT_ATOMS: atom_id res chain seq x y z
N MET A 1 66.56 -66.86 -26.14
CA MET A 1 65.27 -67.57 -26.04
C MET A 1 64.61 -67.13 -24.70
N SER A 2 63.66 -66.27 -24.77
CA SER A 2 62.84 -65.93 -23.60
C SER A 2 61.42 -65.63 -24.11
N ALA A 3 60.47 -66.38 -23.62
CA ALA A 3 59.11 -66.42 -24.07
C ALA A 3 58.36 -65.22 -23.45
N ASN A 4 57.69 -64.45 -24.28
CA ASN A 4 56.83 -63.38 -23.96
C ASN A 4 55.43 -63.94 -23.60
N GLN A 5 55.08 -63.97 -22.31
CA GLN A 5 53.73 -64.37 -21.88
C GLN A 5 52.79 -63.15 -21.92
N GLY A 6 51.78 -63.26 -22.84
CA GLY A 6 50.71 -62.29 -22.99
C GLY A 6 49.84 -62.18 -21.72
N ARG A 7 49.58 -60.93 -21.27
CA ARG A 7 48.59 -60.65 -20.30
C ARG A 7 47.19 -60.71 -20.91
N PRO A 8 46.15 -61.25 -20.22
CA PRO A 8 44.80 -61.21 -20.73
C PRO A 8 44.24 -59.78 -20.59
N MET A 9 43.61 -59.31 -21.67
CA MET A 9 42.86 -58.07 -21.72
C MET A 9 41.64 -58.17 -20.79
N SER A 10 41.63 -57.32 -19.78
CA SER A 10 40.44 -57.11 -18.92
C SER A 10 39.30 -56.50 -19.76
N SER A 11 38.15 -57.13 -19.71
CA SER A 11 36.90 -56.66 -20.32
C SER A 11 36.47 -55.29 -19.76
N PRO A 12 35.90 -54.39 -20.57
CA PRO A 12 35.44 -53.09 -20.09
C PRO A 12 34.26 -53.27 -19.11
N THR A 13 34.43 -52.78 -17.91
CA THR A 13 33.39 -52.71 -16.90
C THR A 13 32.23 -51.86 -17.43
N SER A 14 31.06 -52.45 -17.58
CA SER A 14 29.84 -51.76 -17.96
C SER A 14 29.50 -50.70 -16.92
N ILE A 15 29.63 -49.44 -17.29
CA ILE A 15 29.16 -48.31 -16.47
C ILE A 15 27.63 -48.42 -16.39
N ALA A 16 27.12 -48.79 -15.24
CA ALA A 16 25.69 -48.77 -14.95
C ALA A 16 25.17 -47.35 -15.20
N VAL A 17 24.36 -47.21 -16.24
CA VAL A 17 23.60 -45.98 -16.52
C VAL A 17 22.69 -45.76 -15.33
N GLY A 18 23.09 -44.82 -14.43
CA GLY A 18 22.27 -44.42 -13.29
C GLY A 18 20.87 -43.94 -13.77
N THR A 19 19.84 -44.59 -13.27
CA THR A 19 18.45 -44.21 -13.54
C THR A 19 18.29 -42.75 -13.14
N ALA A 20 18.01 -41.87 -14.11
CA ALA A 20 17.76 -40.45 -13.86
C ALA A 20 16.60 -40.31 -12.89
N VAL A 21 16.87 -39.82 -11.69
CA VAL A 21 15.83 -39.50 -10.69
C VAL A 21 14.89 -38.47 -11.31
N PRO A 22 13.59 -38.73 -11.39
CA PRO A 22 12.64 -37.79 -11.98
C PRO A 22 12.65 -36.47 -11.25
N VAL A 23 13.10 -35.40 -11.90
CA VAL A 23 13.08 -34.05 -11.34
C VAL A 23 11.64 -33.63 -11.16
N LYS A 24 11.16 -33.63 -9.93
CA LYS A 24 9.79 -33.19 -9.56
C LYS A 24 9.60 -31.74 -10.03
N ARG A 25 8.70 -31.50 -10.97
CA ARG A 25 8.39 -30.14 -11.47
C ARG A 25 8.02 -29.26 -10.30
N LYS A 26 8.78 -28.20 -10.05
CA LYS A 26 8.48 -27.21 -8.99
C LYS A 26 7.17 -26.51 -9.30
N SER A 27 6.29 -26.41 -8.30
CA SER A 27 5.02 -25.67 -8.43
C SER A 27 5.27 -24.20 -8.76
N ARG A 28 4.48 -23.63 -9.68
CA ARG A 28 4.48 -22.20 -10.02
C ARG A 28 3.65 -21.35 -9.03
N MET A 29 2.96 -21.99 -8.08
CA MET A 29 2.08 -21.31 -7.13
C MET A 29 2.79 -20.20 -6.30
N PRO A 30 3.99 -20.41 -5.74
CA PRO A 30 4.70 -19.37 -5.00
C PRO A 30 4.94 -18.11 -5.83
N ALA A 31 5.30 -18.26 -7.11
CA ALA A 31 5.54 -17.13 -8.01
C ALA A 31 4.25 -16.37 -8.32
N ARG A 32 3.11 -17.07 -8.51
CA ARG A 32 1.80 -16.42 -8.71
C ARG A 32 1.36 -15.62 -7.50
N LEU A 33 1.49 -16.20 -6.30
CA LEU A 33 1.15 -15.50 -5.05
C LEU A 33 2.05 -14.27 -4.81
N ASP A 34 3.31 -14.36 -5.21
CA ASP A 34 4.26 -13.26 -5.10
C ASP A 34 3.96 -12.13 -6.11
N PHE A 35 3.50 -12.50 -7.31
CA PHE A 35 2.98 -11.54 -8.29
C PHE A 35 1.72 -10.84 -7.77
N LEU A 36 0.73 -11.57 -7.26
CA LEU A 36 -0.51 -11.02 -6.71
C LEU A 36 -0.24 -10.05 -5.55
N GLN A 37 0.70 -10.39 -4.65
CA GLN A 37 1.10 -9.48 -3.59
C GLN A 37 1.74 -8.20 -4.14
N SER A 38 2.55 -8.29 -5.19
CA SER A 38 3.16 -7.14 -5.84
C SER A 38 2.11 -6.26 -6.53
N ALA A 39 1.19 -6.88 -7.28
CA ALA A 39 0.14 -6.17 -8.01
C ALA A 39 -0.85 -5.46 -7.06
N SER A 40 -1.30 -6.16 -6.00
CA SER A 40 -2.17 -5.55 -4.99
C SER A 40 -1.48 -4.42 -4.22
N GLY A 41 -0.20 -4.57 -3.88
CA GLY A 41 0.57 -3.52 -3.23
C GLY A 41 0.78 -2.29 -4.13
N LEU A 42 0.99 -2.50 -5.43
CA LEU A 42 1.06 -1.40 -6.40
C LEU A 42 -0.29 -0.68 -6.52
N ALA A 43 -1.38 -1.42 -6.67
CA ALA A 43 -2.72 -0.85 -6.78
C ALA A 43 -3.09 -0.02 -5.54
N LEU A 44 -2.84 -0.55 -4.33
CA LEU A 44 -3.06 0.17 -3.07
C LEU A 44 -2.17 1.41 -2.93
N GLY A 45 -0.89 1.35 -3.32
CA GLY A 45 0.04 2.48 -3.26
C GLY A 45 -0.36 3.61 -4.21
N LEU A 46 -0.76 3.28 -5.45
CA LEU A 46 -1.25 4.27 -6.42
C LEU A 46 -2.58 4.87 -5.98
N PHE A 47 -3.49 4.05 -5.45
CA PHE A 47 -4.75 4.54 -4.87
C PHE A 47 -4.49 5.49 -3.70
N MET A 48 -3.58 5.15 -2.80
CA MET A 48 -3.21 5.99 -1.65
C MET A 48 -2.76 7.38 -2.11
N TRP A 49 -1.83 7.46 -3.07
CA TRP A 49 -1.36 8.75 -3.58
C TRP A 49 -2.46 9.55 -4.29
N GLY A 50 -3.27 8.89 -5.12
CA GLY A 50 -4.44 9.54 -5.74
C GLY A 50 -5.42 10.04 -4.68
N HIS A 51 -5.72 9.22 -3.67
CA HIS A 51 -6.58 9.59 -2.54
C HIS A 51 -6.04 10.81 -1.78
N MET A 52 -4.72 10.86 -1.53
CA MET A 52 -4.09 12.01 -0.87
C MET A 52 -4.30 13.31 -1.65
N PHE A 53 -4.17 13.30 -2.98
CA PHE A 53 -4.49 14.48 -3.79
C PHE A 53 -5.96 14.90 -3.68
N PHE A 54 -6.88 13.94 -3.71
CA PHE A 54 -8.31 14.24 -3.63
C PHE A 54 -8.71 14.85 -2.27
N VAL A 55 -8.24 14.29 -1.16
CA VAL A 55 -8.53 14.86 0.17
C VAL A 55 -7.80 16.18 0.41
N SER A 56 -6.65 16.39 -0.24
CA SER A 56 -5.90 17.64 -0.16
C SER A 56 -6.52 18.78 -0.98
N SER A 57 -7.56 18.52 -1.78
CA SER A 57 -8.33 19.57 -2.45
C SER A 57 -8.95 20.58 -1.47
N ILE A 58 -9.11 20.24 -0.19
CA ILE A 58 -9.53 21.17 0.88
C ILE A 58 -8.55 22.36 1.04
N LEU A 59 -7.28 22.19 0.69
CA LEU A 59 -6.28 23.27 0.69
C LEU A 59 -6.55 24.32 -0.40
N LEU A 60 -7.28 23.95 -1.46
CA LEU A 60 -7.76 24.85 -2.49
C LEU A 60 -9.08 25.52 -2.14
N GLY A 61 -9.67 25.13 -1.00
CA GLY A 61 -10.92 25.67 -0.47
C GLY A 61 -12.04 24.62 -0.38
N LYS A 62 -13.08 25.01 0.36
CA LYS A 62 -14.24 24.12 0.61
C LYS A 62 -14.99 23.78 -0.67
N ASP A 63 -15.12 24.71 -1.63
CA ASP A 63 -15.76 24.46 -2.93
C ASP A 63 -15.02 23.40 -3.76
N ALA A 64 -13.68 23.44 -3.75
CA ALA A 64 -12.87 22.45 -4.44
C ALA A 64 -13.08 21.04 -3.84
N MET A 65 -13.02 20.92 -2.52
CA MET A 65 -13.30 19.64 -1.84
C MET A 65 -14.72 19.15 -2.09
N TRP A 66 -15.71 20.03 -2.05
CA TRP A 66 -17.11 19.68 -2.35
C TRP A 66 -17.23 19.15 -3.78
N THR A 67 -16.66 19.83 -4.76
CA THR A 67 -16.68 19.43 -6.17
C THR A 67 -16.06 18.04 -6.36
N ILE A 68 -14.90 17.77 -5.76
CA ILE A 68 -14.24 16.46 -5.82
C ILE A 68 -15.13 15.37 -5.19
N THR A 69 -15.71 15.64 -4.02
CA THR A 69 -16.60 14.68 -3.35
C THR A 69 -17.82 14.36 -4.23
N ARG A 70 -18.49 15.40 -4.78
CA ARG A 70 -19.65 15.23 -5.65
C ARG A 70 -19.32 14.52 -6.97
N PHE A 71 -18.10 14.72 -7.49
CA PHE A 71 -17.63 13.96 -8.65
C PHE A 71 -17.60 12.46 -8.35
N PHE A 72 -17.02 12.04 -7.23
CA PHE A 72 -16.95 10.63 -6.85
C PHE A 72 -18.31 10.03 -6.46
N GLU A 73 -19.25 10.85 -6.04
CA GLU A 73 -20.65 10.43 -5.82
C GLU A 73 -21.46 10.39 -7.11
N GLY A 74 -20.88 10.72 -8.27
CA GLY A 74 -21.55 10.69 -9.59
C GLY A 74 -22.48 11.86 -9.86
N TYR A 75 -22.45 12.92 -9.05
CA TYR A 75 -23.35 14.08 -9.14
C TYR A 75 -23.37 14.70 -10.53
N PHE A 76 -22.22 14.89 -11.16
CA PHE A 76 -22.10 15.52 -12.47
C PHE A 76 -22.55 14.62 -13.63
N PHE A 77 -22.69 13.32 -13.40
CA PHE A 77 -23.13 12.36 -14.41
C PHE A 77 -24.62 12.05 -14.30
N PHE A 78 -25.16 12.01 -13.08
CA PHE A 78 -26.52 11.56 -12.80
C PHE A 78 -27.44 12.70 -12.33
N GLY A 79 -26.92 13.93 -12.20
CA GLY A 79 -27.67 15.08 -11.70
C GLY A 79 -27.96 15.07 -10.20
N ARG A 80 -27.58 13.98 -9.49
CA ARG A 80 -27.68 13.83 -8.03
C ARG A 80 -26.54 13.00 -7.48
N ALA A 81 -26.23 13.19 -6.19
CA ALA A 81 -25.20 12.46 -5.51
C ALA A 81 -25.68 11.07 -5.06
N TYR A 82 -24.84 10.07 -5.26
CA TYR A 82 -25.04 8.68 -4.80
C TYR A 82 -23.87 8.25 -3.94
N PRO A 83 -23.91 8.47 -2.62
CA PRO A 83 -22.83 8.06 -1.72
C PRO A 83 -22.51 6.57 -1.79
N ALA A 84 -23.48 5.72 -2.18
CA ALA A 84 -23.27 4.29 -2.38
C ALA A 84 -22.17 3.95 -3.40
N ILE A 85 -21.90 4.82 -4.38
CA ILE A 85 -20.79 4.65 -5.32
C ILE A 85 -19.46 4.63 -4.57
N VAL A 86 -19.30 5.54 -3.60
CA VAL A 86 -18.11 5.58 -2.74
C VAL A 86 -17.99 4.30 -1.93
N SER A 87 -19.09 3.77 -1.38
CA SER A 87 -19.07 2.48 -0.67
C SER A 87 -18.58 1.32 -1.55
N VAL A 88 -18.95 1.28 -2.82
CA VAL A 88 -18.46 0.25 -3.77
C VAL A 88 -16.95 0.37 -3.98
N VAL A 89 -16.45 1.60 -4.16
CA VAL A 89 -15.00 1.85 -4.28
C VAL A 89 -14.29 1.42 -3.01
N VAL A 90 -14.79 1.82 -1.83
CA VAL A 90 -14.19 1.45 -0.54
C VAL A 90 -14.22 -0.07 -0.34
N ALA A 91 -15.32 -0.76 -0.68
CA ALA A 91 -15.41 -2.22 -0.60
C ALA A 91 -14.34 -2.89 -1.48
N THR A 92 -14.10 -2.37 -2.68
CA THR A 92 -13.03 -2.85 -3.56
C THR A 92 -11.65 -2.69 -2.91
N ILE A 93 -11.40 -1.53 -2.29
CA ILE A 93 -10.15 -1.29 -1.57
C ILE A 93 -10.01 -2.21 -0.35
N VAL A 94 -11.09 -2.48 0.39
CA VAL A 94 -11.09 -3.45 1.49
C VAL A 94 -10.68 -4.84 1.01
N VAL A 95 -11.24 -5.32 -0.10
CA VAL A 95 -10.88 -6.63 -0.68
C VAL A 95 -9.40 -6.67 -1.07
N LEU A 96 -8.89 -5.62 -1.75
CA LEU A 96 -7.47 -5.52 -2.10
C LEU A 96 -6.57 -5.45 -0.86
N PHE A 97 -6.96 -4.68 0.16
CA PHE A 97 -6.23 -4.52 1.41
C PHE A 97 -6.12 -5.85 2.17
N VAL A 98 -7.24 -6.54 2.38
CA VAL A 98 -7.27 -7.83 3.06
C VAL A 98 -6.46 -8.88 2.27
N GLY A 99 -6.65 -8.95 0.97
CA GLY A 99 -5.89 -9.86 0.09
C GLY A 99 -4.38 -9.58 0.15
N HIS A 100 -3.97 -8.31 0.08
CA HIS A 100 -2.57 -7.90 0.20
C HIS A 100 -1.98 -8.29 1.56
N ALA A 101 -2.69 -8.01 2.65
CA ALA A 101 -2.26 -8.36 4.01
C ALA A 101 -2.08 -9.89 4.16
N PHE A 102 -3.04 -10.67 3.68
CA PHE A 102 -2.98 -12.13 3.72
C PHE A 102 -1.78 -12.69 2.96
N LEU A 103 -1.52 -12.14 1.76
CA LEU A 103 -0.36 -12.51 0.96
C LEU A 103 0.97 -12.10 1.61
N ALA A 104 0.99 -10.99 2.36
CA ALA A 104 2.17 -10.50 3.08
C ALA A 104 2.51 -11.36 4.30
N VAL A 105 1.50 -11.70 5.12
CA VAL A 105 1.67 -12.53 6.34
C VAL A 105 2.31 -13.88 6.02
N ARG A 106 2.03 -14.46 4.86
CA ARG A 106 2.66 -15.70 4.38
C ARG A 106 4.20 -15.66 4.40
N LYS A 107 4.81 -14.48 4.34
CA LYS A 107 6.28 -14.30 4.31
C LYS A 107 6.88 -14.06 5.70
N PHE A 108 6.09 -14.04 6.74
CA PHE A 108 6.58 -13.82 8.09
C PHE A 108 7.16 -15.10 8.69
N PRO A 109 8.16 -14.97 9.57
CA PRO A 109 8.61 -16.09 10.37
C PRO A 109 7.46 -16.66 11.20
N ILE A 110 7.21 -17.97 11.08
CA ILE A 110 6.08 -18.67 11.75
C ILE A 110 6.45 -19.25 13.11
N ASN A 111 7.73 -19.32 13.44
CA ASN A 111 8.18 -19.84 14.73
C ASN A 111 9.33 -19.03 15.33
N TYR A 112 9.56 -19.24 16.63
CA TYR A 112 10.59 -18.52 17.39
C TYR A 112 12.02 -18.72 16.83
N ALA A 113 12.34 -19.91 16.34
CA ALA A 113 13.66 -20.21 15.78
C ALA A 113 13.91 -19.38 14.52
N GLN A 114 12.91 -19.25 13.63
CA GLN A 114 12.97 -18.39 12.45
C GLN A 114 13.11 -16.91 12.85
N TRP A 115 12.36 -16.44 13.86
CA TRP A 115 12.48 -15.07 14.38
C TRP A 115 13.86 -14.79 14.95
N ARG A 116 14.40 -15.72 15.73
CA ARG A 116 15.76 -15.62 16.30
C ARG A 116 16.81 -15.57 15.19
N SER A 117 16.74 -16.49 14.22
CA SER A 117 17.64 -16.54 13.07
C SER A 117 17.58 -15.24 12.28
N PHE A 118 16.36 -14.74 12.02
CA PHE A 118 16.14 -13.48 11.31
C PHE A 118 16.76 -12.27 12.05
N ARG A 119 16.54 -12.14 13.37
CA ARG A 119 17.13 -11.07 14.19
C ARG A 119 18.64 -11.13 14.22
N THR A 120 19.22 -12.32 14.38
CA THR A 120 20.67 -12.54 14.35
C THR A 120 21.25 -12.12 12.99
N HIS A 121 20.59 -12.53 11.89
CA HIS A 121 20.99 -12.17 10.54
C HIS A 121 20.94 -10.64 10.30
N MET A 122 19.89 -9.96 10.77
CA MET A 122 19.77 -8.50 10.70
C MET A 122 20.91 -7.79 11.45
N GLY A 123 21.27 -8.28 12.64
CA GLY A 123 22.36 -7.71 13.45
C GLY A 123 23.73 -7.81 12.77
N HIS A 124 23.98 -8.89 12.02
CA HIS A 124 25.25 -9.11 11.30
C HIS A 124 25.34 -8.38 9.97
N MET A 125 24.25 -8.33 9.22
CA MET A 125 24.28 -7.83 7.84
C MET A 125 24.37 -6.31 7.73
N LYS A 126 23.92 -5.53 8.73
CA LYS A 126 23.87 -4.04 8.71
C LYS A 126 23.47 -3.45 7.35
N HIS A 127 22.60 -4.17 6.62
CA HIS A 127 22.22 -3.82 5.26
C HIS A 127 20.95 -2.96 5.27
N GLU A 128 21.01 -1.80 4.63
CA GLU A 128 19.94 -0.80 4.63
C GLU A 128 18.60 -1.37 4.12
N ASP A 129 18.62 -2.17 3.04
CA ASP A 129 17.39 -2.75 2.48
C ASP A 129 16.72 -3.76 3.44
N THR A 130 17.50 -4.39 4.34
CA THR A 130 16.97 -5.26 5.40
C THR A 130 16.27 -4.44 6.48
N THR A 131 16.85 -3.29 6.85
CA THR A 131 16.23 -2.34 7.78
C THR A 131 14.93 -1.77 7.21
N LEU A 132 14.91 -1.39 5.93
CA LEU A 132 13.69 -0.96 5.25
C LEU A 132 12.62 -2.06 5.24
N TRP A 133 13.00 -3.32 5.00
CA TRP A 133 12.06 -4.43 5.07
C TRP A 133 11.45 -4.58 6.47
N PHE A 134 12.26 -4.47 7.52
CA PHE A 134 11.76 -4.53 8.90
C PHE A 134 10.72 -3.44 9.17
N TRP A 135 11.02 -2.19 8.81
CA TRP A 135 10.06 -1.08 8.96
C TRP A 135 8.80 -1.29 8.13
N GLN A 136 8.91 -1.86 6.94
CA GLN A 136 7.73 -2.20 6.12
C GLN A 136 6.85 -3.24 6.81
N VAL A 137 7.42 -4.21 7.51
CA VAL A 137 6.68 -5.22 8.29
C VAL A 137 5.97 -4.56 9.48
N VAL A 138 6.70 -3.76 10.27
CA VAL A 138 6.16 -3.08 11.45
C VAL A 138 5.01 -2.14 11.05
N THR A 139 5.22 -1.31 10.04
CA THR A 139 4.19 -0.39 9.54
C THR A 139 3.02 -1.13 8.89
N GLY A 140 3.26 -2.23 8.19
CA GLY A 140 2.20 -3.08 7.63
C GLY A 140 1.31 -3.69 8.71
N PHE A 141 1.90 -4.11 9.83
CA PHE A 141 1.14 -4.60 10.97
C PHE A 141 0.32 -3.49 11.64
N ALA A 142 0.89 -2.30 11.81
CA ALA A 142 0.15 -1.14 12.33
C ALA A 142 -1.01 -0.74 11.40
N LEU A 143 -0.81 -0.78 10.08
CA LEU A 143 -1.86 -0.49 9.08
C LEU A 143 -3.04 -1.45 9.19
N PHE A 144 -2.79 -2.71 9.54
CA PHE A 144 -3.87 -3.68 9.69
C PHE A 144 -4.94 -3.19 10.68
N PHE A 145 -4.55 -2.49 11.74
CA PHE A 145 -5.48 -1.90 12.70
C PHE A 145 -5.95 -0.51 12.26
N LEU A 146 -5.03 0.39 11.98
CA LEU A 146 -5.34 1.80 11.72
C LEU A 146 -6.16 1.99 10.44
N ALA A 147 -5.76 1.33 9.34
CA ALA A 147 -6.48 1.44 8.08
C ALA A 147 -7.84 0.72 8.14
N THR A 148 -7.97 -0.36 8.91
CA THR A 148 -9.26 -1.04 9.09
C THR A 148 -10.30 -0.10 9.72
N ILE A 149 -9.92 0.69 10.73
CA ILE A 149 -10.83 1.68 11.34
C ILE A 149 -11.24 2.73 10.30
N HIS A 150 -10.27 3.28 9.56
CA HIS A 150 -10.54 4.27 8.52
C HIS A 150 -11.47 3.70 7.43
N LEU A 151 -11.15 2.54 6.88
CA LEU A 151 -11.95 1.89 5.82
C LEU A 151 -13.35 1.54 6.31
N TYR A 152 -13.51 1.07 7.55
CA TYR A 152 -14.81 0.80 8.15
C TYR A 152 -15.70 2.05 8.19
N VAL A 153 -15.16 3.18 8.65
CA VAL A 153 -15.89 4.45 8.70
C VAL A 153 -16.27 4.92 7.30
N MET A 154 -15.35 4.83 6.33
CA MET A 154 -15.65 5.23 4.95
C MET A 154 -16.70 4.33 4.28
N LEU A 155 -16.68 3.04 4.58
CA LEU A 155 -17.63 2.06 4.05
C LEU A 155 -19.03 2.26 4.61
N THR A 156 -19.13 2.52 5.92
CA THR A 156 -20.43 2.60 6.64
C THR A 156 -21.04 3.99 6.67
N GLN A 157 -20.25 5.05 6.44
CA GLN A 157 -20.69 6.43 6.50
C GLN A 157 -20.32 7.22 5.21
N PRO A 158 -20.65 6.71 4.01
CA PRO A 158 -20.22 7.34 2.75
C PRO A 158 -20.86 8.73 2.54
N GLY A 159 -22.04 8.99 3.10
CA GLY A 159 -22.71 10.29 3.02
C GLY A 159 -22.15 11.36 3.97
N ARG A 160 -21.11 11.03 4.77
CA ARG A 160 -20.39 11.95 5.65
C ARG A 160 -19.00 12.31 5.11
N ILE A 161 -18.89 12.48 3.79
CA ILE A 161 -17.67 12.93 3.11
C ILE A 161 -17.96 14.31 2.49
N GLY A 162 -17.15 15.28 2.85
CA GLY A 162 -17.32 16.66 2.40
C GLY A 162 -16.49 17.62 3.24
N PRO A 163 -16.50 18.92 2.94
CA PRO A 163 -15.69 19.91 3.66
C PRO A 163 -15.97 19.97 5.18
N TYR A 164 -17.23 20.11 5.56
CA TYR A 164 -17.64 20.18 6.96
C TYR A 164 -17.75 18.78 7.58
N GLU A 165 -18.33 17.82 6.86
CA GLU A 165 -18.53 16.45 7.32
C GLU A 165 -17.20 15.76 7.68
N SER A 166 -16.17 15.99 6.86
CA SER A 166 -14.82 15.46 7.14
C SER A 166 -14.12 16.24 8.24
N ALA A 167 -14.32 17.55 8.33
CA ALA A 167 -13.78 18.38 9.39
C ALA A 167 -14.39 18.03 10.77
N ASP A 168 -15.69 17.81 10.83
CA ASP A 168 -16.39 17.35 12.03
C ASP A 168 -15.86 16.00 12.50
N ARG A 169 -15.64 15.06 11.55
CA ARG A 169 -15.03 13.76 11.87
C ARG A 169 -13.64 13.93 12.43
N VAL A 170 -12.80 14.76 11.80
CA VAL A 170 -11.42 14.99 12.24
C VAL A 170 -11.40 15.61 13.62
N TRP A 171 -12.14 16.67 13.86
CA TRP A 171 -12.06 17.46 15.09
C TRP A 171 -13.09 17.01 16.14
N SER A 172 -14.38 17.11 15.84
CA SER A 172 -15.45 16.89 16.82
C SER A 172 -15.64 15.42 17.19
N ASP A 173 -15.42 14.49 16.24
CA ASP A 173 -15.42 13.04 16.50
C ASP A 173 -14.03 12.53 16.95
N VAL A 174 -13.03 13.43 17.10
CA VAL A 174 -11.68 13.15 17.65
C VAL A 174 -10.90 12.10 16.82
N TYR A 175 -11.05 12.06 15.49
CA TYR A 175 -10.27 11.15 14.62
C TYR A 175 -8.89 11.69 14.23
N TRP A 176 -8.54 12.94 14.58
CA TRP A 176 -7.25 13.52 14.21
C TRP A 176 -6.03 12.72 14.71
N PRO A 177 -6.02 12.08 15.90
CA PRO A 177 -4.85 11.30 16.32
C PRO A 177 -4.69 10.05 15.47
N LEU A 178 -5.82 9.38 15.13
CA LEU A 178 -5.82 8.24 14.22
C LEU A 178 -5.25 8.61 12.86
N TYR A 179 -5.73 9.72 12.27
CA TYR A 179 -5.28 10.15 10.94
C TYR A 179 -3.82 10.63 10.94
N LEU A 180 -3.36 11.25 12.01
CA LEU A 180 -1.96 11.63 12.15
C LEU A 180 -1.04 10.40 12.13
N VAL A 181 -1.32 9.39 12.95
CA VAL A 181 -0.52 8.16 13.01
C VAL A 181 -0.65 7.39 11.71
N LEU A 182 -1.87 7.26 11.16
CA LEU A 182 -2.14 6.59 9.89
C LEU A 182 -1.34 7.20 8.74
N LEU A 183 -1.26 8.53 8.66
CA LEU A 183 -0.50 9.25 7.65
C LEU A 183 0.98 8.82 7.65
N PHE A 184 1.64 8.88 8.82
CA PHE A 184 3.05 8.47 8.90
C PHE A 184 3.24 6.99 8.56
N VAL A 185 2.38 6.15 9.08
CA VAL A 185 2.50 4.69 8.91
C VAL A 185 2.27 4.29 7.45
N VAL A 186 1.26 4.87 6.78
CA VAL A 186 0.95 4.54 5.39
C VAL A 186 1.99 5.07 4.42
N GLU A 187 2.52 6.28 4.64
CA GLU A 187 3.56 6.84 3.77
C GLU A 187 4.88 6.09 3.87
N ILE A 188 5.29 5.72 5.09
CA ILE A 188 6.49 4.90 5.28
C ILE A 188 6.30 3.52 4.65
N HIS A 189 5.17 2.85 4.89
CA HIS A 189 4.86 1.53 4.34
C HIS A 189 4.81 1.55 2.81
N GLY A 190 4.04 2.46 2.25
CA GLY A 190 3.84 2.60 0.81
C GLY A 190 5.11 3.01 0.09
N GLY A 191 5.83 4.01 0.60
CA GLY A 191 7.09 4.47 0.02
C GLY A 191 8.17 3.37 -0.01
N ILE A 192 8.34 2.62 1.09
CA ILE A 192 9.25 1.47 1.12
C ILE A 192 8.75 0.37 0.18
N GLY A 193 7.43 0.10 0.19
CA GLY A 193 6.81 -0.93 -0.64
C GLY A 193 7.05 -0.68 -2.14
N LEU A 194 6.77 0.53 -2.62
CA LEU A 194 6.96 0.92 -4.02
C LEU A 194 8.44 0.92 -4.42
N TYR A 195 9.34 1.40 -3.57
CA TYR A 195 10.78 1.28 -3.78
C TYR A 195 11.21 -0.17 -3.99
N ARG A 196 10.79 -1.07 -3.10
CA ARG A 196 11.13 -2.49 -3.17
C ARG A 196 10.51 -3.17 -4.40
N LEU A 197 9.33 -2.72 -4.81
CA LEU A 197 8.68 -3.19 -6.03
C LEU A 197 9.50 -2.84 -7.27
N CYS A 198 9.97 -1.58 -7.38
CA CYS A 198 10.85 -1.15 -8.45
C CYS A 198 12.15 -1.97 -8.53
N ILE A 199 12.78 -2.24 -7.38
CA ILE A 199 13.98 -3.07 -7.32
C ILE A 199 13.68 -4.51 -7.74
N LYS A 200 12.58 -5.09 -7.25
CA LYS A 200 12.20 -6.48 -7.52
C LYS A 200 11.94 -6.74 -9.00
N TRP A 201 11.24 -5.83 -9.66
CA TRP A 201 10.84 -5.97 -11.06
C TRP A 201 11.80 -5.30 -12.04
N GLY A 202 12.89 -4.71 -11.53
CA GLY A 202 13.91 -4.05 -12.35
C GLY A 202 13.42 -2.78 -13.04
N TRP A 203 12.34 -2.15 -12.53
CA TRP A 203 11.82 -0.92 -13.08
C TRP A 203 12.80 0.23 -12.82
N PHE A 204 12.99 1.06 -13.85
CA PHE A 204 13.93 2.20 -13.81
C PHE A 204 15.39 1.77 -13.55
N GLY A 205 15.72 0.50 -13.84
CA GLY A 205 17.09 -0.02 -13.77
C GLY A 205 17.96 0.57 -14.88
N THR A 206 19.18 0.96 -14.53
CA THR A 206 20.24 1.31 -15.49
C THR A 206 21.32 0.22 -15.48
N ALA A 207 22.26 0.27 -16.44
CA ALA A 207 23.42 -0.64 -16.48
C ALA A 207 24.20 -0.65 -15.15
N GLU A 208 24.25 0.50 -14.46
CA GLU A 208 24.86 0.64 -13.13
C GLU A 208 23.83 0.41 -12.02
N ARG A 209 23.77 -0.79 -11.49
CA ARG A 209 22.82 -1.18 -10.43
C ARG A 209 22.92 -0.33 -9.16
N GLY A 210 24.14 0.13 -8.80
CA GLY A 210 24.36 0.98 -7.63
C GLY A 210 23.72 2.37 -7.78
N ALA A 211 23.93 3.02 -8.92
CA ALA A 211 23.36 4.32 -9.25
C ALA A 211 21.83 4.28 -9.30
N SER A 212 21.25 3.23 -9.90
CA SER A 212 19.80 3.02 -9.94
C SER A 212 19.20 2.94 -8.54
N ARG A 213 19.79 2.16 -7.63
CA ARG A 213 19.31 2.03 -6.25
C ARG A 213 19.37 3.37 -5.51
N ARG A 214 20.47 4.12 -5.66
CA ARG A 214 20.61 5.43 -5.03
C ARG A 214 19.53 6.42 -5.51
N ARG A 215 19.28 6.50 -6.81
CA ARG A 215 18.23 7.36 -7.41
C ARG A 215 16.85 6.98 -6.89
N LEU A 216 16.51 5.69 -6.86
CA LEU A 216 15.22 5.20 -6.34
C LEU A 216 15.06 5.49 -4.85
N LYS A 217 16.11 5.42 -4.04
CA LYS A 217 16.05 5.82 -2.62
C LYS A 217 15.80 7.31 -2.45
N VAL A 218 16.48 8.15 -3.22
CA VAL A 218 16.25 9.60 -3.20
C VAL A 218 14.80 9.89 -3.61
N LEU A 219 14.33 9.31 -4.72
CA LEU A 219 12.94 9.47 -5.17
C LEU A 219 11.93 9.03 -4.12
N LYS A 220 12.15 7.85 -3.52
CA LYS A 220 11.30 7.34 -2.42
C LYS A 220 11.19 8.35 -1.29
N TRP A 221 12.33 8.87 -0.77
CA TRP A 221 12.30 9.80 0.34
C TRP A 221 11.72 11.16 -0.03
N ALA A 222 11.96 11.63 -1.26
CA ALA A 222 11.35 12.87 -1.76
C ALA A 222 9.82 12.74 -1.86
N LEU A 223 9.31 11.63 -2.41
CA LEU A 223 7.87 11.38 -2.49
C LEU A 223 7.25 11.20 -1.09
N THR A 224 7.90 10.42 -0.21
CA THR A 224 7.41 10.26 1.17
C THR A 224 7.36 11.62 1.90
N ALA A 225 8.40 12.45 1.79
CA ALA A 225 8.42 13.79 2.40
C ALA A 225 7.32 14.69 1.80
N PHE A 226 7.16 14.67 0.48
CA PHE A 226 6.12 15.44 -0.20
C PHE A 226 4.71 15.07 0.31
N PHE A 227 4.37 13.79 0.33
CA PHE A 227 3.05 13.36 0.78
C PHE A 227 2.84 13.52 2.29
N LEU A 228 3.90 13.41 3.11
CA LEU A 228 3.80 13.76 4.54
C LEU A 228 3.49 15.24 4.74
N VAL A 229 4.19 16.13 4.04
CA VAL A 229 3.93 17.58 4.13
C VAL A 229 2.52 17.90 3.64
N LEU A 230 2.12 17.35 2.49
CA LEU A 230 0.78 17.52 1.95
C LEU A 230 -0.31 17.01 2.91
N GLY A 231 -0.12 15.83 3.48
CA GLY A 231 -1.06 15.22 4.43
C GLY A 231 -1.14 15.97 5.75
N LEU A 232 -0.01 16.46 6.30
CA LEU A 232 0.00 17.29 7.50
C LEU A 232 -0.71 18.62 7.27
N ALA A 233 -0.44 19.29 6.14
CA ALA A 233 -1.14 20.53 5.79
C ALA A 233 -2.65 20.29 5.64
N THR A 234 -3.05 19.18 4.98
CA THR A 234 -4.45 18.77 4.83
C THR A 234 -5.11 18.50 6.17
N LEU A 235 -4.46 17.75 7.08
CA LEU A 235 -4.98 17.47 8.41
C LEU A 235 -5.13 18.75 9.21
N ALA A 236 -4.16 19.66 9.16
CA ALA A 236 -4.23 20.97 9.82
C ALA A 236 -5.40 21.82 9.29
N ALA A 237 -5.64 21.80 7.97
CA ALA A 237 -6.79 22.49 7.37
C ALA A 237 -8.12 21.93 7.88
N TYR A 238 -8.29 20.60 7.93
CA TYR A 238 -9.50 19.98 8.49
C TYR A 238 -9.66 20.25 9.97
N ILE A 239 -8.59 20.25 10.78
CA ILE A 239 -8.65 20.63 12.20
C ILE A 239 -9.13 22.08 12.34
N LYS A 240 -8.55 23.01 11.57
CA LYS A 240 -8.95 24.42 11.59
C LYS A 240 -10.43 24.59 11.25
N ILE A 241 -10.87 23.99 10.13
CA ILE A 241 -12.29 24.05 9.73
C ILE A 241 -13.19 23.40 10.78
N GLY A 242 -12.78 22.29 11.38
CA GLY A 242 -13.54 21.59 12.41
C GLY A 242 -13.68 22.42 13.70
N ILE A 243 -12.65 23.17 14.10
CA ILE A 243 -12.74 24.11 15.24
C ILE A 243 -13.72 25.22 14.93
N GLU A 244 -13.63 25.83 13.74
CA GLU A 244 -14.53 26.92 13.31
C GLU A 244 -15.98 26.45 13.16
N HIS A 245 -16.19 25.20 12.72
CA HIS A 245 -17.52 24.62 12.46
C HIS A 245 -18.13 23.91 13.67
N ALA A 246 -17.41 23.73 14.76
CA ALA A 246 -17.87 22.99 15.95
C ALA A 246 -19.24 23.44 16.49
N PRO A 247 -19.61 24.77 16.50
CA PRO A 247 -20.94 25.22 16.93
C PRO A 247 -22.08 24.72 16.03
N ASN A 248 -21.78 24.47 14.74
CA ASN A 248 -22.74 24.03 13.69
C ASN A 248 -22.53 22.59 13.28
N ARG A 249 -22.00 21.77 14.19
CA ARG A 249 -21.68 20.35 13.92
C ARG A 249 -22.87 19.63 13.33
N GLY A 250 -22.59 18.90 12.22
CA GLY A 250 -23.58 18.09 11.51
C GLY A 250 -24.21 18.81 10.32
N GLU A 251 -24.04 20.13 10.17
CA GLU A 251 -24.47 20.84 8.96
C GLU A 251 -23.57 20.44 7.77
N LYS A 252 -24.20 20.33 6.58
CA LYS A 252 -23.49 20.00 5.35
C LYS A 252 -23.06 21.25 4.63
N TYR A 253 -21.85 21.21 4.07
CA TYR A 253 -21.38 22.30 3.22
C TYR A 253 -22.10 22.28 1.86
N THR A 254 -22.61 23.45 1.46
CA THR A 254 -23.15 23.70 0.12
C THR A 254 -22.51 24.98 -0.42
N PRO A 255 -21.87 24.93 -1.62
CA PRO A 255 -21.32 26.12 -2.25
C PRO A 255 -22.40 27.18 -2.55
N ALA A 256 -22.05 28.45 -2.45
CA ALA A 256 -22.98 29.55 -2.70
C ALA A 256 -23.57 29.56 -4.14
N TRP A 257 -22.87 28.97 -5.09
CA TRP A 257 -23.34 28.86 -6.49
C TRP A 257 -24.29 27.67 -6.73
N VAL A 258 -24.46 26.78 -5.76
CA VAL A 258 -25.49 25.72 -5.80
C VAL A 258 -26.76 26.28 -5.22
N THR A 259 -27.75 26.59 -6.06
CA THR A 259 -29.02 27.14 -5.61
C THR A 259 -29.76 26.12 -4.74
N PRO A 260 -30.13 26.47 -3.48
CA PRO A 260 -30.98 25.62 -2.66
C PRO A 260 -32.31 25.40 -3.38
N GLY A 261 -32.69 24.18 -3.70
CA GLY A 261 -33.97 23.86 -4.34
C GLY A 261 -33.88 23.01 -5.62
N LYS A 262 -32.74 22.90 -6.29
CA LYS A 262 -32.59 21.98 -7.41
C LYS A 262 -32.08 20.57 -7.05
N THR A 263 -31.65 20.38 -5.81
CA THR A 263 -31.00 19.14 -5.36
C THR A 263 -31.92 18.17 -4.61
N GLU A 264 -33.11 18.64 -4.14
CA GLU A 264 -34.03 17.82 -3.33
C GLU A 264 -35.36 17.47 -4.02
N ALA A 265 -35.62 18.04 -5.21
CA ALA A 265 -36.87 17.77 -5.95
C ALA A 265 -36.55 16.96 -7.21
N ARG A 266 -36.27 15.67 -7.07
CA ARG A 266 -36.55 14.63 -8.10
C ARG A 266 -36.28 13.24 -7.56
#